data_80de2626c2423247aec95c0dbd3f2829
#
_entry.id   80de2626c2423247aec95c0dbd3f2829
#
_cell.length_a   1.000
_cell.length_b   1.000
_cell.length_c   1.000
_cell.angle_alpha   90.00
_cell.angle_beta   90.00
_cell.angle_gamma   90.00
#
_symmetry.space_group_name_H-M   'P 1'
#
loop_
_entity.id
_entity.type
_entity.pdbx_description
1 polymer ?
#
loop_
_entity_poly.entity_id
_entity_poly.type
_entity_poly.pdbx_seq_one_letter_code
_entity_poly.pdbx_strand_id
1 'polypeptide(L)'
;DCGMSYIEFNAEEGKNITIWYITTPESGKDYTKDNGTTSLTINALVFDRPNPKTTASNPIPANREYHVDADNGNIQLQWAAASTAVKHHVRIGTSSDNMQELATVSDAYYQLGNMYNLNEYFWRIDEEDANGNVYEGDVWSFRPRHLAFPSAEGYGKYAIGGRGGSVYHVTTLEDNGDDDNPINGSFRY
;
A
#
# COMPACT_ATOMS: atom_id res chain seq x y z
N ASP A 1 -32.65 6.35 6.21
CA ASP A 1 -31.50 7.27 6.08
C ASP A 1 -30.29 6.59 6.67
N CYS A 2 -29.29 6.31 5.85
CA CYS A 2 -28.00 5.84 6.31
C CYS A 2 -27.17 7.06 6.76
N GLY A 3 -27.12 7.31 8.05
CA GLY A 3 -26.25 8.34 8.61
C GLY A 3 -24.81 7.83 8.72
N MET A 4 -23.84 8.62 8.27
CA MET A 4 -22.42 8.41 8.55
C MET A 4 -22.04 9.34 9.71
N SER A 5 -21.46 8.77 10.76
CA SER A 5 -20.97 9.55 11.90
C SER A 5 -19.48 9.35 12.03
N TYR A 6 -18.76 10.45 12.22
CA TYR A 6 -17.33 10.45 12.50
C TYR A 6 -17.10 10.81 13.96
N ILE A 7 -16.25 10.06 14.61
CA ILE A 7 -15.78 10.35 15.97
C ILE A 7 -14.25 10.37 15.90
N GLU A 8 -13.66 11.50 16.22
CA GLU A 8 -12.22 11.63 16.38
C GLU A 8 -11.83 11.39 17.83
N PHE A 9 -10.84 10.54 18.07
CA PHE A 9 -10.33 10.27 19.40
C PHE A 9 -8.82 10.01 19.37
N ASN A 10 -8.14 10.33 20.46
CA ASN A 10 -6.73 10.01 20.64
C ASN A 10 -6.61 8.64 21.30
N ALA A 11 -5.90 7.72 20.64
CA ALA A 11 -5.55 6.43 21.21
C ALA A 11 -4.21 6.53 21.94
N GLU A 12 -4.16 6.09 23.19
CA GLU A 12 -2.92 5.92 23.95
C GLU A 12 -2.47 4.46 23.86
N GLU A 13 -1.17 4.25 23.67
CA GLU A 13 -0.60 2.91 23.62
C GLU A 13 -0.88 2.15 24.94
N GLY A 14 -1.34 0.90 24.80
CA GLY A 14 -1.68 0.03 25.94
C GLY A 14 -3.00 0.35 26.64
N LYS A 15 -3.81 1.30 26.13
CA LYS A 15 -5.15 1.59 26.64
C LYS A 15 -6.23 0.94 25.77
N ASN A 16 -7.22 0.36 26.40
CA ASN A 16 -8.40 -0.14 25.69
C ASN A 16 -9.32 1.02 25.34
N ILE A 17 -9.80 1.04 24.09
CA ILE A 17 -10.86 1.95 23.66
C ILE A 17 -12.17 1.20 23.71
N THR A 18 -13.15 1.74 24.44
CA THR A 18 -14.49 1.19 24.49
C THR A 18 -15.45 2.16 23.80
N ILE A 19 -16.07 1.71 22.73
CA ILE A 19 -17.05 2.49 21.97
C ILE A 19 -18.45 2.02 22.35
N TRP A 20 -19.22 2.91 22.92
CA TRP A 20 -20.62 2.67 23.27
C TRP A 20 -21.53 3.21 22.18
N TYR A 21 -22.31 2.34 21.57
CA TYR A 21 -23.39 2.72 20.67
C TYR A 21 -24.68 2.83 21.48
N ILE A 22 -25.16 4.04 21.63
CA ILE A 22 -26.41 4.29 22.34
C ILE A 22 -27.44 4.74 21.33
N THR A 23 -28.51 3.97 21.18
CA THR A 23 -29.68 4.42 20.43
C THR A 23 -30.45 5.44 21.30
N THR A 24 -30.61 6.66 20.83
CA THR A 24 -31.51 7.61 21.49
C THR A 24 -32.93 7.12 21.32
N PRO A 25 -33.68 6.91 22.42
CA PRO A 25 -35.09 6.50 22.31
C PRO A 25 -35.88 7.60 21.60
N GLU A 26 -36.73 7.22 20.69
CA GLU A 26 -37.82 8.09 20.27
C GLU A 26 -38.56 8.56 21.52
N SER A 27 -38.93 9.84 21.56
CA SER A 27 -39.58 10.45 22.71
C SER A 27 -40.72 9.58 23.25
N GLY A 28 -40.58 9.08 24.46
CA GLY A 28 -41.59 8.28 25.17
C GLY A 28 -41.39 6.75 25.18
N LYS A 29 -40.34 6.22 24.57
CA LYS A 29 -39.99 4.78 24.64
C LYS A 29 -38.75 4.54 25.53
N ASP A 30 -38.94 3.76 26.58
CA ASP A 30 -37.86 3.33 27.47
C ASP A 30 -37.32 1.95 27.00
N TYR A 31 -36.26 1.96 26.25
CA TYR A 31 -35.64 0.73 25.71
C TYR A 31 -34.86 -0.07 26.76
N THR A 32 -34.75 0.40 27.99
CA THR A 32 -34.07 -0.33 29.08
C THR A 32 -34.95 -1.42 29.68
N LYS A 33 -36.24 -1.43 29.38
CA LYS A 33 -37.21 -2.36 29.93
C LYS A 33 -37.84 -3.33 28.94
N ASP A 34 -37.59 -3.16 27.67
CA ASP A 34 -38.14 -4.07 26.66
C ASP A 34 -37.16 -5.23 26.41
N ASN A 35 -37.60 -6.45 26.67
CA ASN A 35 -36.97 -7.68 26.17
C ASN A 35 -37.14 -7.82 24.64
N GLY A 36 -37.57 -6.79 23.95
CA GLY A 36 -37.71 -6.72 22.51
C GLY A 36 -36.39 -6.28 21.84
N THR A 37 -35.90 -7.13 21.01
CA THR A 37 -34.75 -7.00 20.15
C THR A 37 -34.69 -5.68 19.37
N THR A 38 -34.14 -4.64 19.95
CA THR A 38 -33.58 -3.55 19.14
C THR A 38 -32.19 -4.00 18.67
N SER A 39 -32.11 -4.52 17.46
CA SER A 39 -30.84 -4.86 16.86
C SER A 39 -30.21 -3.62 16.23
N LEU A 40 -29.09 -3.16 16.76
CA LEU A 40 -28.22 -2.23 16.08
C LEU A 40 -27.38 -3.03 15.09
N THR A 41 -27.58 -2.80 13.81
CA THR A 41 -26.74 -3.42 12.78
C THR A 41 -25.65 -2.43 12.39
N ILE A 42 -24.39 -2.75 12.72
CA ILE A 42 -23.23 -2.01 12.26
C ILE A 42 -22.76 -2.72 11.00
N ASN A 43 -22.93 -2.10 9.84
CA ASN A 43 -22.53 -2.67 8.55
C ASN A 43 -21.02 -2.56 8.31
N ALA A 44 -20.40 -1.53 8.85
CA ALA A 44 -18.96 -1.35 8.79
C ALA A 44 -18.45 -0.47 9.93
N LEU A 45 -17.29 -0.80 10.46
CA LEU A 45 -16.52 0.05 11.36
C LEU A 45 -15.18 0.30 10.66
N VAL A 46 -14.92 1.54 10.31
CA VAL A 46 -13.67 1.94 9.67
C VAL A 46 -12.87 2.74 10.68
N PHE A 47 -11.66 2.26 10.99
CA PHE A 47 -10.68 3.02 11.75
C PHE A 47 -9.73 3.67 10.77
N ASP A 48 -9.84 4.99 10.64
CA ASP A 48 -8.94 5.77 9.83
C ASP A 48 -7.98 6.54 10.76
N ARG A 49 -6.70 6.59 10.39
CA ARG A 49 -5.75 7.47 11.08
C ARG A 49 -5.97 8.88 10.57
N PRO A 50 -6.12 9.88 11.45
CA PRO A 50 -6.06 11.26 11.01
C PRO A 50 -4.71 11.49 10.30
N ASN A 51 -4.72 12.33 9.28
CA ASN A 51 -3.52 12.63 8.49
C ASN A 51 -2.38 13.00 9.45
N PRO A 52 -1.25 12.27 9.46
CA PRO A 52 -0.16 12.55 10.40
C PRO A 52 0.30 13.99 10.26
N LYS A 53 0.62 14.62 11.37
CA LYS A 53 1.08 16.02 11.35
C LYS A 53 2.42 16.18 10.62
N THR A 54 3.25 15.16 10.61
CA THR A 54 4.64 15.21 10.16
C THR A 54 4.98 14.28 9.01
N THR A 55 4.16 13.25 8.72
CA THR A 55 4.46 12.25 7.68
C THR A 55 3.35 12.14 6.66
N ALA A 56 3.69 11.84 5.42
CA ALA A 56 2.74 11.55 4.35
C ALA A 56 1.94 10.28 4.63
N SER A 57 0.73 10.19 4.08
CA SER A 57 -0.17 9.05 4.25
C SER A 57 -0.98 8.78 2.99
N ASN A 58 -1.81 7.72 2.99
CA ASN A 58 -2.71 7.36 1.91
C ASN A 58 -2.03 7.31 0.52
N PRO A 59 -1.01 6.45 0.34
CA PRO A 59 -0.27 6.38 -0.91
C PRO A 59 -1.14 5.85 -2.06
N ILE A 60 -0.96 6.42 -3.24
CA ILE A 60 -1.45 5.91 -4.52
C ILE A 60 -0.22 5.82 -5.45
N PRO A 61 0.15 4.65 -5.96
CA PRO A 61 -0.46 3.32 -5.74
C PRO A 61 -0.53 2.92 -4.27
N ALA A 62 -1.54 2.12 -3.90
CA ALA A 62 -1.68 1.62 -2.53
C ALA A 62 -0.45 0.78 -2.13
N ASN A 63 -0.09 0.81 -0.85
CA ASN A 63 1.06 0.02 -0.40
C ASN A 63 0.87 -1.46 -0.73
N ARG A 64 1.87 -2.07 -1.37
CA ARG A 64 1.90 -3.44 -1.91
C ARG A 64 0.89 -3.70 -3.03
N GLU A 65 0.57 -2.69 -3.82
CA GLU A 65 -0.24 -2.89 -5.01
C GLU A 65 0.61 -3.48 -6.15
N TYR A 66 0.30 -4.70 -6.58
CA TYR A 66 1.10 -5.46 -7.55
C TYR A 66 0.57 -5.42 -8.98
N HIS A 67 -0.43 -4.59 -9.28
CA HIS A 67 -1.07 -4.52 -10.58
C HIS A 67 -1.28 -3.08 -11.04
N VAL A 68 -0.33 -2.20 -10.72
CA VAL A 68 -0.41 -0.78 -11.07
C VAL A 68 -0.32 -0.60 -12.58
N ASP A 69 -1.27 0.14 -13.14
CA ASP A 69 -1.32 0.41 -14.58
C ASP A 69 -0.12 1.24 -15.02
N ALA A 70 0.71 0.64 -15.87
CA ALA A 70 1.85 1.28 -16.51
C ALA A 70 1.88 0.97 -18.01
N ASP A 71 0.73 0.68 -18.62
CA ASP A 71 0.63 0.29 -20.02
C ASP A 71 1.17 1.37 -20.98
N ASN A 72 1.11 2.64 -20.58
CA ASN A 72 1.69 3.79 -21.30
C ASN A 72 3.10 4.18 -20.82
N GLY A 73 3.71 3.39 -19.93
CA GLY A 73 5.02 3.64 -19.35
C GLY A 73 5.04 4.70 -18.25
N ASN A 74 3.90 5.16 -17.77
CA ASN A 74 3.81 6.20 -16.73
C ASN A 74 3.02 5.70 -15.53
N ILE A 75 3.44 6.12 -14.33
CA ILE A 75 2.73 5.90 -13.07
C ILE A 75 2.71 7.22 -12.31
N GLN A 76 1.55 7.66 -11.86
CA GLN A 76 1.44 8.80 -10.98
C GLN A 76 1.48 8.36 -9.52
N LEU A 77 2.47 8.83 -8.77
CA LEU A 77 2.49 8.73 -7.32
C LEU A 77 1.65 9.87 -6.74
N GLN A 78 0.78 9.56 -5.78
CA GLN A 78 0.01 10.54 -5.02
C GLN A 78 0.03 10.15 -3.54
N TRP A 79 -0.14 11.12 -2.68
CA TRP A 79 -0.20 10.91 -1.24
C TRP A 79 -1.03 12.01 -0.58
N ALA A 80 -1.46 11.77 0.63
CA ALA A 80 -1.98 12.82 1.49
C ALA A 80 -0.80 13.45 2.23
N ALA A 81 -0.54 14.73 1.98
CA ALA A 81 0.54 15.47 2.60
C ALA A 81 0.35 15.59 4.12
N ALA A 82 1.43 15.65 4.87
CA ALA A 82 1.40 16.03 6.27
C ALA A 82 0.83 17.44 6.45
N SER A 83 0.11 17.68 7.53
CA SER A 83 -0.56 18.98 7.75
C SER A 83 0.41 20.16 7.93
N THR A 84 1.68 19.90 8.25
CA THR A 84 2.74 20.89 8.42
C THR A 84 3.71 20.97 7.24
N ALA A 85 3.55 20.09 6.25
CA ALA A 85 4.46 20.01 5.12
C ALA A 85 4.29 21.19 4.16
N VAL A 86 5.42 21.68 3.65
CA VAL A 86 5.50 22.69 2.59
C VAL A 86 6.25 22.18 1.37
N LYS A 87 7.04 21.10 1.53
CA LYS A 87 7.72 20.37 0.45
C LYS A 87 7.72 18.88 0.72
N HIS A 88 7.87 18.12 -0.35
CA HIS A 88 7.83 16.68 -0.38
C HIS A 88 9.06 16.15 -1.11
N HIS A 89 9.91 15.42 -0.41
CA HIS A 89 11.07 14.75 -0.99
C HIS A 89 10.64 13.35 -1.43
N VAL A 90 10.53 13.15 -2.73
CA VAL A 90 10.13 11.87 -3.33
C VAL A 90 11.34 10.96 -3.42
N ARG A 91 11.32 9.84 -2.72
CA ARG A 91 12.37 8.82 -2.78
C ARG A 91 11.85 7.54 -3.40
N ILE A 92 12.67 6.91 -4.24
CA ILE A 92 12.32 5.64 -4.90
C ILE A 92 13.56 4.77 -5.10
N GLY A 93 13.35 3.46 -5.11
CA GLY A 93 14.38 2.46 -5.37
C GLY A 93 13.78 1.10 -5.66
N THR A 94 14.62 0.13 -5.98
CA THR A 94 14.24 -1.30 -6.12
C THR A 94 14.54 -2.11 -4.85
N SER A 95 14.95 -1.42 -3.78
CA SER A 95 15.15 -1.97 -2.44
C SER A 95 14.71 -0.93 -1.41
N SER A 96 14.09 -1.39 -0.33
CA SER A 96 13.68 -0.54 0.80
C SER A 96 14.86 0.18 1.48
N ASP A 97 16.06 -0.43 1.43
CA ASP A 97 17.24 0.08 2.12
C ASP A 97 18.10 1.00 1.25
N ASN A 98 17.76 1.11 -0.03
CA ASN A 98 18.52 1.91 -0.99
C ASN A 98 17.62 2.68 -1.93
N MET A 99 16.86 3.62 -1.36
CA MET A 99 16.04 4.57 -2.10
C MET A 99 16.81 5.86 -2.34
N GLN A 100 16.79 6.34 -3.58
CA GLN A 100 17.42 7.61 -3.95
C GLN A 100 16.36 8.71 -4.01
N GLU A 101 16.75 9.92 -3.67
CA GLU A 101 15.90 11.08 -3.88
C GLU A 101 15.77 11.35 -5.38
N LEU A 102 14.52 11.33 -5.86
CA LEU A 102 14.19 11.53 -7.26
C LEU A 102 13.83 12.98 -7.54
N ALA A 103 13.11 13.62 -6.64
CA ALA A 103 12.67 15.02 -6.77
C ALA A 103 12.23 15.59 -5.43
N THR A 104 12.25 16.91 -5.34
CA THR A 104 11.56 17.68 -4.29
C THR A 104 10.44 18.48 -4.96
N VAL A 105 9.21 18.30 -4.50
CA VAL A 105 8.01 18.92 -5.07
C VAL A 105 7.18 19.63 -4.01
N SER A 106 6.32 20.56 -4.42
CA SER A 106 5.37 21.25 -3.54
C SER A 106 3.96 20.67 -3.61
N ASP A 107 3.67 19.94 -4.67
CA ASP A 107 2.38 19.28 -4.86
C ASP A 107 2.44 17.85 -4.36
N ALA A 108 1.35 17.33 -3.79
CA ALA A 108 1.29 15.99 -3.24
C ALA A 108 1.13 14.90 -4.33
N TYR A 109 1.83 15.04 -5.42
CA TYR A 109 1.92 14.03 -6.49
C TYR A 109 3.24 14.15 -7.25
N TYR A 110 3.65 13.04 -7.89
CA TYR A 110 4.79 12.99 -8.79
C TYR A 110 4.55 12.02 -9.94
N GLN A 111 4.96 12.37 -11.16
CA GLN A 111 4.81 11.52 -12.34
C GLN A 111 6.10 10.75 -12.62
N LEU A 112 6.05 9.41 -12.48
CA LEU A 112 7.10 8.51 -12.92
C LEU A 112 6.94 8.22 -14.41
N GLY A 113 8.07 8.17 -15.12
CA GLY A 113 8.14 7.76 -16.53
C GLY A 113 9.02 6.51 -16.70
N ASN A 114 8.99 5.92 -17.92
CA ASN A 114 9.80 4.75 -18.30
C ASN A 114 9.56 3.50 -17.42
N MET A 115 8.35 3.31 -16.93
CA MET A 115 7.96 2.22 -16.05
C MET A 115 7.59 0.94 -16.82
N TYR A 116 8.46 0.51 -17.75
CA TYR A 116 8.22 -0.64 -18.64
C TYR A 116 8.77 -1.97 -18.11
N ASN A 117 9.29 -2.00 -16.89
CA ASN A 117 9.84 -3.20 -16.29
C ASN A 117 8.88 -3.81 -15.26
N LEU A 118 9.21 -5.03 -14.79
CA LEU A 118 8.42 -5.78 -13.81
C LEU A 118 9.01 -5.72 -12.40
N ASN A 119 9.90 -4.76 -12.13
CA ASN A 119 10.51 -4.62 -10.83
C ASN A 119 9.47 -4.22 -9.79
N GLU A 120 9.68 -4.65 -8.56
CA GLU A 120 9.04 -4.05 -7.41
C GLU A 120 9.80 -2.77 -7.06
N TYR A 121 9.04 -1.70 -6.85
CA TYR A 121 9.57 -0.41 -6.45
C TYR A 121 9.17 -0.12 -5.02
N PHE A 122 10.13 0.39 -4.26
CA PHE A 122 9.94 0.93 -2.92
C PHE A 122 10.01 2.44 -3.01
N TRP A 123 9.11 3.14 -2.35
CA TRP A 123 9.08 4.58 -2.36
C TRP A 123 8.60 5.13 -1.02
N ARG A 124 8.96 6.35 -0.75
CA ARG A 124 8.49 7.08 0.41
C ARG A 124 8.55 8.57 0.16
N ILE A 125 7.83 9.32 0.97
CA ILE A 125 7.83 10.77 0.96
C ILE A 125 8.37 11.25 2.29
N ASP A 126 9.50 11.97 2.24
CA ASP A 126 10.00 12.67 3.41
C ASP A 126 9.46 14.10 3.35
N GLU A 127 8.77 14.53 4.40
CA GLU A 127 8.05 15.80 4.46
C GLU A 127 8.90 16.91 5.08
N GLU A 128 8.99 18.07 4.44
CA GLU A 128 9.71 19.26 4.96
C GLU A 128 8.70 20.29 5.44
N ASP A 129 8.85 20.75 6.69
CA ASP A 129 8.03 21.81 7.27
C ASP A 129 8.55 23.22 6.90
N ALA A 130 7.80 24.26 7.26
CA ALA A 130 8.17 25.66 7.00
C ALA A 130 9.48 26.11 7.67
N ASN A 131 9.99 25.37 8.65
CA ASN A 131 11.25 25.64 9.34
C ASN A 131 12.44 24.90 8.70
N GLY A 132 12.19 24.06 7.68
CA GLY A 132 13.20 23.25 7.04
C GLY A 132 13.50 21.93 7.76
N ASN A 133 12.67 21.51 8.72
CA ASN A 133 12.82 20.19 9.33
C ASN A 133 12.25 19.15 8.38
N VAL A 134 13.01 18.09 8.16
CA VAL A 134 12.61 16.96 7.30
C VAL A 134 12.21 15.77 8.17
N TYR A 135 11.02 15.23 7.93
CA TYR A 135 10.45 14.10 8.64
C TYR A 135 10.39 12.90 7.70
N GLU A 136 11.07 11.83 8.05
CA GLU A 136 11.09 10.60 7.29
C GLU A 136 9.72 9.93 7.29
N GLY A 137 9.24 9.56 6.09
CA GLY A 137 7.95 8.92 5.89
C GLY A 137 7.97 7.41 5.96
N ASP A 138 6.79 6.80 5.88
CA ASP A 138 6.64 5.36 5.76
C ASP A 138 7.10 4.87 4.39
N VAL A 139 7.68 3.67 4.35
CA VAL A 139 8.07 3.00 3.10
C VAL A 139 6.89 2.23 2.53
N TRP A 140 6.56 2.52 1.29
CA TRP A 140 5.54 1.83 0.51
C TRP A 140 6.16 1.10 -0.67
N SER A 141 5.46 0.10 -1.20
CA SER A 141 5.90 -0.59 -2.41
C SER A 141 4.77 -0.77 -3.40
N PHE A 142 5.14 -0.89 -4.67
CA PHE A 142 4.24 -1.27 -5.74
C PHE A 142 4.98 -2.02 -6.84
N ARG A 143 4.22 -2.71 -7.70
CA ARG A 143 4.74 -3.33 -8.92
C ARG A 143 3.89 -2.94 -10.13
N PRO A 144 4.51 -2.43 -11.21
CA PRO A 144 3.81 -2.20 -12.47
C PRO A 144 3.24 -3.49 -13.05
N ARG A 145 2.11 -3.38 -13.73
CA ARG A 145 1.59 -4.46 -14.58
C ARG A 145 1.91 -4.14 -16.04
N HIS A 146 2.14 -5.17 -16.81
CA HIS A 146 2.35 -5.06 -18.26
C HIS A 146 1.64 -6.20 -18.97
N LEU A 147 1.23 -5.96 -20.21
CA LEU A 147 0.68 -7.01 -21.04
C LEU A 147 1.65 -8.19 -21.16
N ALA A 148 1.12 -9.39 -21.13
CA ALA A 148 1.89 -10.64 -21.28
C ALA A 148 2.73 -10.65 -22.55
N PHE A 149 2.20 -10.10 -23.62
CA PHE A 149 2.82 -9.84 -24.92
C PHE A 149 2.03 -8.74 -25.62
N PRO A 150 2.60 -8.05 -26.63
CA PRO A 150 1.84 -7.09 -27.41
C PRO A 150 0.55 -7.70 -27.95
N SER A 151 -0.58 -7.02 -27.82
CA SER A 151 -1.92 -7.51 -28.16
C SER A 151 -2.48 -8.65 -27.31
N ALA A 152 -1.96 -8.93 -26.12
CA ALA A 152 -2.56 -9.86 -25.21
C ALA A 152 -3.97 -9.42 -24.80
N GLU A 153 -4.94 -10.32 -24.90
CA GLU A 153 -6.34 -10.08 -24.55
C GLU A 153 -6.84 -11.11 -23.53
N GLY A 154 -8.01 -10.85 -22.98
CA GLY A 154 -8.66 -11.75 -22.05
C GLY A 154 -8.18 -11.63 -20.60
N TYR A 155 -8.65 -12.54 -19.76
CA TYR A 155 -8.46 -12.48 -18.32
C TYR A 155 -6.98 -12.57 -17.90
N GLY A 156 -6.20 -13.38 -18.60
CA GLY A 156 -4.77 -13.61 -18.32
C GLY A 156 -3.81 -12.63 -19.00
N LYS A 157 -4.31 -11.54 -19.59
CA LYS A 157 -3.48 -10.61 -20.38
C LYS A 157 -2.30 -9.98 -19.63
N TYR A 158 -2.36 -9.94 -18.30
CA TYR A 158 -1.29 -9.43 -17.44
C TYR A 158 -0.49 -10.54 -16.73
N ALA A 159 -0.63 -11.79 -17.16
CA ALA A 159 0.12 -12.89 -16.56
C ALA A 159 1.63 -12.70 -16.78
N ILE A 160 2.37 -12.59 -15.69
CA ILE A 160 3.82 -12.36 -15.71
C ILE A 160 4.55 -13.61 -16.21
N GLY A 161 4.04 -14.80 -15.86
CA GLY A 161 4.74 -16.07 -16.13
C GLY A 161 6.12 -16.10 -15.48
N GLY A 162 7.09 -16.62 -16.20
CA GLY A 162 8.50 -16.65 -15.77
C GLY A 162 9.30 -15.39 -16.06
N ARG A 163 8.66 -14.29 -16.52
CA ARG A 163 9.37 -13.03 -16.80
C ARG A 163 9.88 -12.39 -15.52
N GLY A 164 11.13 -11.94 -15.56
CA GLY A 164 11.84 -11.42 -14.38
C GLY A 164 12.37 -12.51 -13.44
N GLY A 165 12.13 -13.79 -13.73
CA GLY A 165 12.77 -14.92 -13.05
C GLY A 165 14.18 -15.19 -13.55
N SER A 166 14.93 -15.98 -12.80
CA SER A 166 16.25 -16.45 -13.21
C SER A 166 16.13 -17.59 -14.22
N VAL A 167 16.96 -17.58 -15.25
CA VAL A 167 17.07 -18.69 -16.18
C VAL A 167 18.12 -19.67 -15.62
N TYR A 168 17.69 -20.88 -15.33
CA TYR A 168 18.56 -21.94 -14.88
C TYR A 168 18.87 -22.89 -16.06
N HIS A 169 20.14 -23.11 -16.33
CA HIS A 169 20.60 -24.00 -17.37
C HIS A 169 20.97 -25.34 -16.78
N VAL A 170 20.20 -26.38 -17.10
CA VAL A 170 20.56 -27.76 -16.76
C VAL A 170 21.73 -28.19 -17.65
N THR A 171 22.87 -28.49 -17.05
CA THR A 171 24.12 -28.87 -17.75
C THR A 171 24.52 -30.31 -17.53
N THR A 172 23.88 -31.01 -16.58
CA THR A 172 24.10 -32.45 -16.33
C THR A 172 22.78 -33.14 -16.01
N LEU A 173 22.66 -34.40 -16.39
CA LEU A 173 21.54 -35.28 -16.04
C LEU A 173 21.84 -36.12 -14.79
N GLU A 174 23.01 -35.95 -14.19
CA GLU A 174 23.37 -36.65 -12.96
C GLU A 174 22.50 -36.18 -11.80
N ASP A 175 22.16 -37.13 -10.91
CA ASP A 175 21.37 -36.91 -9.72
C ASP A 175 21.96 -37.77 -8.59
N ASN A 176 22.30 -37.14 -7.47
CA ASN A 176 22.79 -37.82 -6.26
C ASN A 176 21.67 -38.17 -5.27
N GLY A 177 20.41 -37.75 -5.54
CA GLY A 177 19.28 -37.98 -4.67
C GLY A 177 19.29 -37.16 -3.36
N ASP A 178 20.19 -36.17 -3.25
CA ASP A 178 20.39 -35.34 -2.06
C ASP A 178 19.85 -33.91 -2.35
N ASP A 179 18.73 -33.56 -1.72
CA ASP A 179 18.10 -32.24 -1.86
C ASP A 179 18.85 -31.14 -1.07
N ASP A 180 19.64 -31.51 -0.06
CA ASP A 180 20.41 -30.55 0.75
C ASP A 180 21.74 -30.17 0.06
N ASN A 181 22.29 -31.08 -0.77
CA ASN A 181 23.51 -30.87 -1.53
C ASN A 181 23.37 -31.34 -2.97
N PRO A 182 22.52 -30.72 -3.78
CA PRO A 182 22.30 -31.12 -5.15
C PRO A 182 23.56 -30.93 -6.01
N ILE A 183 23.70 -31.75 -7.05
CA ILE A 183 24.78 -31.57 -8.03
C ILE A 183 24.54 -30.26 -8.80
N ASN A 184 25.54 -29.38 -8.80
CA ASN A 184 25.44 -28.11 -9.54
C ASN A 184 25.24 -28.38 -11.04
N GLY A 185 24.23 -27.72 -11.60
CA GLY A 185 23.83 -27.91 -12.99
C GLY A 185 22.89 -29.10 -13.22
N SER A 186 22.50 -29.83 -12.18
CA SER A 186 21.48 -30.88 -12.27
C SER A 186 20.06 -30.29 -12.22
N PHE A 187 19.08 -31.12 -12.52
CA PHE A 187 17.67 -30.73 -12.46
C PHE A 187 17.17 -30.51 -11.01
N ARG A 188 17.88 -31.07 -10.03
CA ARG A 188 17.56 -30.94 -8.59
C ARG A 188 18.12 -29.67 -7.95
N TYR A 189 19.12 -29.01 -8.55
CA TYR A 189 19.79 -27.79 -8.07
C TYR A 189 18.88 -26.53 -8.13
#